data_070464f66be48f64687fe72e9a0567a9
#
_entry.id   070464f66be48f64687fe72e9a0567a9
#
_cell.length_a   1.000
_cell.length_b   1.000
_cell.length_c   1.000
_cell.angle_alpha   90.00
_cell.angle_beta   90.00
_cell.angle_gamma   90.00
#
_symmetry.space_group_name_H-M   'P 1'
#
loop_
_entity.id
_entity.type
_entity.pdbx_description
1 polymer ?
#
loop_
_entity_poly.entity_id
_entity_poly.type
_entity_poly.pdbx_seq_one_letter_code
_entity_poly.pdbx_strand_id
1 'polypeptide(L)'
;MYLSKEQWLAQNKRADKTENHLLNLAYTTLMNNVYEADGHPWSPYRCISPARSLPGLAGAFTGVWNWDSAFHAVGVSRWDTALAREALLGFMQFQKENGLFPDVMFENGTLVDQFSKPPVLGWACEIVYKRDKNLEFLQKVYPMLVKNEVYWVENRMRDGLLHYDSEDKGSKDYELHVRYESGWDNAVRWDKNIVDMWAIDLNCFMVMNYRSLCYMASELNLPEEAKAWSDKAECLSARINERLWDGQNGWYSDANSLTHEISDVLSPASFMPLYIGIASEEQATAMAKIAETRFEGKMPTVSFDNPEYSLDYWRGPTWLNVAYFAAKGLKNYGFAVADQIKASILSMCAKDKEHIYENYDAKAEKGQYCNHFSWSCVFIIEFILNFEKHIF
;
A
#
# COMPACT_ATOMS: atom_id res chain seq x y z
N MET A 1 14.01 17.99 7.06
CA MET A 1 13.11 18.48 8.14
C MET A 1 13.16 17.49 9.29
N TYR A 2 13.28 17.99 10.52
CA TYR A 2 13.16 17.20 11.75
C TYR A 2 12.29 17.93 12.77
N LEU A 3 11.33 17.23 13.37
CA LEU A 3 10.49 17.72 14.47
C LEU A 3 10.55 16.70 15.62
N SER A 4 10.69 17.17 16.84
CA SER A 4 10.50 16.30 18.00
C SER A 4 9.04 15.80 18.07
N LYS A 5 8.79 14.77 18.86
CA LYS A 5 7.43 14.24 19.09
C LYS A 5 6.47 15.35 19.54
N GLU A 6 6.91 16.14 20.51
CA GLU A 6 6.11 17.22 21.10
C GLU A 6 5.81 18.31 20.05
N GLN A 7 6.81 18.69 19.26
CA GLN A 7 6.64 19.67 18.18
C GLN A 7 5.66 19.17 17.12
N TRP A 8 5.83 17.92 16.68
CA TRP A 8 4.94 17.32 15.67
C TRP A 8 3.51 17.20 16.17
N LEU A 9 3.30 16.72 17.40
CA LEU A 9 1.95 16.60 17.99
C LEU A 9 1.30 17.97 18.20
N ALA A 10 2.08 18.99 18.61
CA ALA A 10 1.55 20.35 18.78
C ALA A 10 1.09 20.97 17.45
N GLN A 11 1.85 20.76 16.37
CA GLN A 11 1.50 21.23 15.02
C GLN A 11 0.29 20.51 14.43
N ASN A 12 0.03 19.26 14.83
CA ASN A 12 -1.04 18.42 14.30
C ASN A 12 -2.19 18.21 15.29
N LYS A 13 -2.28 19.08 16.32
CA LYS A 13 -3.32 19.00 17.35
C LYS A 13 -4.72 19.06 16.72
N ARG A 14 -5.57 18.11 17.08
CA ARG A 14 -6.96 18.00 16.65
C ARG A 14 -7.91 18.42 17.73
N ALA A 15 -9.13 18.82 17.35
CA ALA A 15 -10.20 19.09 18.32
C ALA A 15 -10.65 17.80 19.02
N ASP A 16 -10.68 16.68 18.31
CA ASP A 16 -11.00 15.36 18.85
C ASP A 16 -9.85 14.79 19.70
N LYS A 17 -10.15 14.43 20.94
CA LYS A 17 -9.18 13.83 21.86
C LYS A 17 -8.75 12.42 21.42
N THR A 18 -9.64 11.67 20.77
CA THR A 18 -9.36 10.33 20.24
C THR A 18 -8.34 10.40 19.11
N GLU A 19 -8.51 11.33 18.17
CA GLU A 19 -7.53 11.54 17.11
C GLU A 19 -6.15 11.93 17.66
N ASN A 20 -6.09 12.81 18.67
CA ASN A 20 -4.83 13.18 19.33
C ASN A 20 -4.16 11.98 20.01
N HIS A 21 -4.95 11.13 20.67
CA HIS A 21 -4.44 9.91 21.30
C HIS A 21 -3.87 8.95 20.23
N LEU A 22 -4.62 8.71 19.15
CA LEU A 22 -4.19 7.83 18.06
C LEU A 22 -2.92 8.38 17.36
N LEU A 23 -2.80 9.68 17.15
CA LEU A 23 -1.57 10.29 16.60
C LEU A 23 -0.37 10.06 17.51
N ASN A 24 -0.54 10.23 18.83
CA ASN A 24 0.53 9.99 19.80
C ASN A 24 0.94 8.50 19.83
N LEU A 25 -0.04 7.59 19.82
CA LEU A 25 0.21 6.15 19.84
C LEU A 25 0.89 5.70 18.53
N ALA A 26 0.39 6.17 17.38
CA ALA A 26 0.95 5.87 16.07
C ALA A 26 2.41 6.34 15.93
N TYR A 27 2.70 7.58 16.36
CA TYR A 27 4.09 8.08 16.40
C TYR A 27 4.98 7.16 17.24
N THR A 28 4.54 6.85 18.47
CA THR A 28 5.34 6.04 19.40
C THR A 28 5.59 4.64 18.85
N THR A 29 4.57 3.99 18.31
CA THR A 29 4.69 2.64 17.73
C THR A 29 5.63 2.63 16.52
N LEU A 30 5.51 3.61 15.62
CA LEU A 30 6.42 3.74 14.47
C LEU A 30 7.87 3.91 14.93
N MET A 31 8.12 4.84 15.87
CA MET A 31 9.48 5.10 16.33
C MET A 31 10.09 3.95 17.13
N ASN A 32 9.27 3.16 17.82
CA ASN A 32 9.74 1.95 18.51
C ASN A 32 10.17 0.85 17.54
N ASN A 33 9.68 0.87 16.30
CA ASN A 33 10.04 -0.10 15.25
C ASN A 33 11.23 0.33 14.38
N VAL A 34 11.88 1.46 14.71
CA VAL A 34 13.09 1.91 14.01
C VAL A 34 14.28 1.06 14.45
N TYR A 35 15.02 0.55 13.47
CA TYR A 35 16.33 -0.02 13.65
C TYR A 35 17.41 1.05 13.44
N GLU A 36 18.42 1.05 14.28
CA GLU A 36 19.63 1.85 14.03
C GLU A 36 20.40 1.31 12.80
N ALA A 37 21.30 2.13 12.27
CA ALA A 37 22.02 1.79 11.04
C ALA A 37 23.03 0.66 11.23
N ASP A 38 23.74 0.67 12.36
CA ASP A 38 24.88 -0.22 12.59
C ASP A 38 24.46 -1.65 12.96
N GLY A 39 25.21 -2.61 12.45
CA GLY A 39 25.05 -4.03 12.82
C GLY A 39 23.95 -4.77 12.09
N HIS A 40 23.30 -4.14 11.11
CA HIS A 40 22.23 -4.74 10.32
C HIS A 40 22.58 -4.86 8.83
N PRO A 41 21.93 -5.78 8.08
CA PRO A 41 22.17 -5.95 6.64
C PRO A 41 21.89 -4.69 5.81
N TRP A 42 21.04 -3.79 6.27
CA TRP A 42 20.70 -2.53 5.61
C TRP A 42 21.63 -1.35 5.96
N SER A 43 22.71 -1.59 6.71
CA SER A 43 23.73 -0.56 6.96
C SER A 43 24.19 0.10 5.65
N PRO A 44 24.46 1.42 5.60
CA PRO A 44 24.55 2.36 6.70
C PRO A 44 23.25 3.14 7.01
N TYR A 45 22.12 2.60 6.70
CA TYR A 45 20.83 3.29 6.82
C TYR A 45 20.04 2.82 8.04
N ARG A 46 19.30 3.75 8.67
CA ARG A 46 18.23 3.39 9.61
C ARG A 46 17.02 2.90 8.81
N CYS A 47 16.40 1.83 9.29
CA CYS A 47 15.21 1.26 8.66
C CYS A 47 14.09 1.04 9.68
N ILE A 48 12.89 0.73 9.20
CA ILE A 48 11.72 0.52 10.05
C ILE A 48 11.16 -0.86 9.76
N SER A 49 11.02 -1.66 10.82
CA SER A 49 10.36 -2.97 10.75
C SER A 49 8.83 -2.83 10.84
N PRO A 50 8.05 -3.74 10.24
CA PRO A 50 6.63 -3.83 10.54
C PRO A 50 6.35 -4.08 12.02
N ALA A 51 7.11 -4.98 12.66
CA ALA A 51 7.00 -5.28 14.08
C ALA A 51 8.28 -5.99 14.59
N ARG A 52 9.30 -5.20 14.98
CA ARG A 52 10.55 -5.75 15.53
C ARG A 52 10.37 -6.27 16.95
N SER A 53 11.36 -7.05 17.42
CA SER A 53 11.43 -7.42 18.83
C SER A 53 11.71 -6.20 19.70
N LEU A 54 10.98 -6.06 20.79
CA LEU A 54 11.11 -5.02 21.79
C LEU A 54 11.27 -5.65 23.18
N PRO A 55 11.83 -4.95 24.18
CA PRO A 55 11.91 -5.48 25.54
C PRO A 55 10.55 -5.94 26.07
N GLY A 56 10.40 -7.22 26.34
CA GLY A 56 9.14 -7.82 26.81
C GLY A 56 8.11 -8.11 25.72
N LEU A 57 8.41 -7.86 24.43
CA LEU A 57 7.51 -8.09 23.30
C LEU A 57 8.26 -8.74 22.14
N ALA A 58 7.91 -9.98 21.81
CA ALA A 58 8.50 -10.69 20.68
C ALA A 58 8.12 -10.03 19.36
N GLY A 59 9.08 -9.87 18.44
CA GLY A 59 8.84 -9.38 17.09
C GLY A 59 8.15 -10.43 16.23
N ALA A 60 7.15 -10.01 15.50
CA ALA A 60 6.47 -10.86 14.52
C ALA A 60 7.14 -10.73 13.13
N PHE A 61 7.73 -9.56 12.82
CA PHE A 61 8.31 -9.23 11.52
C PHE A 61 9.67 -8.56 11.71
N THR A 62 10.72 -9.39 11.95
CA THR A 62 12.08 -8.91 12.23
C THR A 62 12.90 -8.73 10.95
N GLY A 63 12.80 -7.55 10.36
CA GLY A 63 13.47 -7.23 9.09
C GLY A 63 12.87 -5.98 8.43
N VAL A 64 13.18 -5.78 7.15
CA VAL A 64 12.65 -4.68 6.34
C VAL A 64 11.96 -5.25 5.11
N TRP A 65 10.67 -4.97 4.99
CA TRP A 65 9.80 -5.42 3.90
C TRP A 65 9.63 -4.33 2.84
N ASN A 66 9.38 -4.74 1.62
CA ASN A 66 9.25 -3.90 0.42
C ASN A 66 8.20 -2.77 0.59
N TRP A 67 6.92 -3.10 0.50
CA TRP A 67 5.86 -2.10 0.52
C TRP A 67 5.68 -1.44 1.89
N ASP A 68 6.04 -2.17 2.97
CA ASP A 68 6.09 -1.61 4.33
C ASP A 68 7.08 -0.46 4.42
N SER A 69 8.28 -0.62 3.85
CA SER A 69 9.29 0.45 3.81
C SER A 69 8.77 1.70 3.11
N ALA A 70 7.99 1.52 2.03
CA ALA A 70 7.32 2.63 1.36
C ALA A 70 6.31 3.33 2.28
N PHE A 71 5.43 2.57 2.92
CA PHE A 71 4.43 3.11 3.85
C PHE A 71 5.10 3.79 5.05
N HIS A 72 6.08 3.16 5.66
CA HIS A 72 6.83 3.74 6.79
C HIS A 72 7.46 5.07 6.42
N ALA A 73 8.11 5.15 5.26
CA ALA A 73 8.73 6.38 4.79
C ALA A 73 7.71 7.52 4.61
N VAL A 74 6.53 7.22 4.06
CA VAL A 74 5.44 8.20 3.95
C VAL A 74 5.04 8.73 5.33
N GLY A 75 4.86 7.85 6.31
CA GLY A 75 4.49 8.22 7.67
C GLY A 75 5.53 9.10 8.34
N VAL A 76 6.76 8.59 8.47
CA VAL A 76 7.85 9.29 9.20
C VAL A 76 8.33 10.54 8.50
N SER A 77 8.13 10.69 7.18
CA SER A 77 8.46 11.91 6.44
C SER A 77 7.77 13.17 7.00
N ARG A 78 6.73 13.00 7.79
CA ARG A 78 5.97 14.09 8.42
C ARG A 78 6.73 14.77 9.54
N TRP A 79 7.74 14.11 10.13
CA TRP A 79 8.57 14.68 11.21
C TRP A 79 10.07 14.48 11.02
N ASP A 80 10.50 13.43 10.27
CA ASP A 80 11.90 13.16 9.99
C ASP A 80 12.08 12.71 8.53
N THR A 81 12.38 13.68 7.65
CA THR A 81 12.61 13.38 6.23
C THR A 81 13.94 12.67 5.99
N ALA A 82 14.92 12.80 6.88
CA ALA A 82 16.18 12.05 6.78
C ALA A 82 15.94 10.56 7.04
N LEU A 83 15.25 10.21 8.12
CA LEU A 83 14.85 8.82 8.41
C LEU A 83 14.00 8.23 7.28
N ALA A 84 13.07 9.01 6.70
CA ALA A 84 12.25 8.55 5.59
C ALA A 84 13.09 8.18 4.35
N ARG A 85 14.09 9.01 3.99
CA ARG A 85 15.01 8.70 2.90
C ARG A 85 15.90 7.50 3.21
N GLU A 86 16.41 7.42 4.45
CA GLU A 86 17.23 6.29 4.89
C GLU A 86 16.45 4.97 4.82
N ALA A 87 15.20 4.94 5.30
CA ALA A 87 14.36 3.74 5.26
C ALA A 87 14.11 3.24 3.82
N LEU A 88 13.88 4.17 2.87
CA LEU A 88 13.75 3.82 1.45
C LEU A 88 15.08 3.32 0.87
N LEU A 89 16.17 4.05 1.07
CA LEU A 89 17.48 3.66 0.53
C LEU A 89 18.00 2.37 1.15
N GLY A 90 17.76 2.16 2.44
CA GLY A 90 18.16 0.96 3.16
C GLY A 90 17.48 -0.30 2.66
N PHE A 91 16.22 -0.18 2.17
CA PHE A 91 15.55 -1.28 1.48
C PHE A 91 15.95 -1.36 0.00
N MET A 92 15.94 -0.25 -0.73
CA MET A 92 16.14 -0.23 -2.18
C MET A 92 17.56 -0.69 -2.60
N GLN A 93 18.56 -0.62 -1.72
CA GLN A 93 19.91 -1.13 -2.01
C GLN A 93 19.95 -2.64 -2.34
N PHE A 94 18.91 -3.40 -1.96
CA PHE A 94 18.80 -4.83 -2.26
C PHE A 94 18.22 -5.12 -3.65
N GLN A 95 18.06 -4.11 -4.51
CA GLN A 95 17.58 -4.31 -5.88
C GLN A 95 18.46 -5.28 -6.65
N LYS A 96 17.86 -6.30 -7.27
CA LYS A 96 18.56 -7.27 -8.12
C LYS A 96 19.05 -6.64 -9.43
N GLU A 97 19.98 -7.31 -10.09
CA GLU A 97 20.50 -6.86 -11.40
C GLU A 97 19.42 -6.78 -12.47
N ASN A 98 18.40 -7.62 -12.42
CA ASN A 98 17.26 -7.57 -13.34
C ASN A 98 16.23 -6.48 -13.01
N GLY A 99 16.38 -5.75 -11.89
CA GLY A 99 15.50 -4.66 -11.49
C GLY A 99 14.44 -5.03 -10.46
N LEU A 100 14.28 -6.30 -10.10
CA LEU A 100 13.37 -6.70 -9.05
C LEU A 100 13.81 -6.11 -7.70
N PHE A 101 12.90 -5.50 -6.96
CA PHE A 101 13.05 -5.28 -5.53
C PHE A 101 12.56 -6.53 -4.80
N PRO A 102 13.35 -7.08 -3.85
CA PRO A 102 12.96 -8.29 -3.12
C PRO A 102 11.70 -8.07 -2.27
N ASP A 103 11.16 -9.14 -1.71
CA ASP A 103 10.08 -9.06 -0.73
C ASP A 103 10.57 -8.53 0.61
N VAL A 104 11.60 -9.16 1.19
CA VAL A 104 12.10 -8.83 2.52
C VAL A 104 13.59 -9.13 2.66
N MET A 105 14.30 -8.26 3.40
CA MET A 105 15.58 -8.54 4.01
C MET A 105 15.38 -8.75 5.51
N PHE A 106 15.57 -9.98 5.98
CA PHE A 106 15.48 -10.28 7.41
C PHE A 106 16.68 -9.77 8.18
N GLU A 107 16.50 -9.53 9.49
CA GLU A 107 17.55 -9.09 10.40
C GLU A 107 18.74 -10.04 10.45
N ASN A 108 18.52 -11.34 10.24
CA ASN A 108 19.56 -12.37 10.20
C ASN A 108 20.34 -12.43 8.88
N GLY A 109 20.06 -11.54 7.91
CA GLY A 109 20.69 -11.48 6.61
C GLY A 109 20.06 -12.36 5.53
N THR A 110 18.96 -13.06 5.83
CA THR A 110 18.22 -13.83 4.81
C THR A 110 17.44 -12.87 3.91
N LEU A 111 17.65 -12.98 2.60
CA LEU A 111 16.93 -12.24 1.57
C LEU A 111 15.91 -13.14 0.90
N VAL A 112 14.65 -12.67 0.80
CA VAL A 112 13.61 -13.32 -0.01
C VAL A 112 13.43 -12.49 -1.28
N ASP A 113 13.90 -13.01 -2.40
CA ASP A 113 14.03 -12.29 -3.66
C ASP A 113 13.49 -13.04 -4.88
N GLN A 114 12.68 -14.07 -4.66
CA GLN A 114 12.00 -14.81 -5.72
C GLN A 114 10.75 -14.06 -6.24
N PHE A 115 10.24 -13.14 -5.47
CA PHE A 115 9.09 -12.30 -5.77
C PHE A 115 9.25 -10.92 -5.12
N SER A 116 8.39 -9.99 -5.52
CA SER A 116 8.38 -8.60 -5.04
C SER A 116 7.15 -8.33 -4.16
N LYS A 117 6.76 -7.07 -4.06
CA LYS A 117 5.48 -6.54 -3.58
C LYS A 117 4.97 -5.50 -4.58
N PRO A 118 3.70 -5.08 -4.52
CA PRO A 118 3.16 -4.06 -5.40
C PRO A 118 4.05 -2.81 -5.51
N PRO A 119 4.17 -2.18 -6.70
CA PRO A 119 5.15 -1.12 -6.98
C PRO A 119 4.77 0.23 -6.37
N VAL A 120 4.80 0.34 -5.04
CA VAL A 120 4.47 1.57 -4.30
C VAL A 120 5.69 2.40 -3.87
N LEU A 121 6.92 1.92 -4.12
CA LEU A 121 8.14 2.63 -3.77
C LEU A 121 8.27 3.97 -4.50
N GLY A 122 7.88 4.04 -5.78
CA GLY A 122 7.88 5.29 -6.55
C GLY A 122 6.99 6.36 -5.93
N TRP A 123 5.77 5.99 -5.54
CA TRP A 123 4.84 6.86 -4.83
C TRP A 123 5.41 7.36 -3.50
N ALA A 124 6.05 6.49 -2.73
CA ALA A 124 6.67 6.89 -1.47
C ALA A 124 7.86 7.84 -1.68
N CYS A 125 8.73 7.56 -2.66
CA CYS A 125 9.86 8.43 -3.01
C CYS A 125 9.38 9.84 -3.43
N GLU A 126 8.31 9.93 -4.22
CA GLU A 126 7.69 11.20 -4.61
C GLU A 126 7.21 11.99 -3.39
N ILE A 127 6.47 11.34 -2.47
CA ILE A 127 5.95 12.00 -1.26
C ILE A 127 7.09 12.50 -0.37
N VAL A 128 8.12 11.69 -0.16
CA VAL A 128 9.28 12.08 0.65
C VAL A 128 10.02 13.25 0.00
N TYR A 129 10.26 13.19 -1.30
CA TYR A 129 10.90 14.29 -2.04
C TYR A 129 10.08 15.60 -1.97
N LYS A 130 8.76 15.52 -2.12
CA LYS A 130 7.89 16.72 -2.02
C LYS A 130 8.01 17.44 -0.69
N ARG A 131 8.43 16.77 0.39
CA ARG A 131 8.55 17.35 1.73
C ARG A 131 9.80 18.19 1.94
N ASP A 132 10.93 17.81 1.35
CA ASP A 132 12.20 18.51 1.61
C ASP A 132 13.01 18.86 0.35
N LYS A 133 12.53 18.45 -0.81
CA LYS A 133 13.12 18.73 -2.12
C LYS A 133 14.60 18.35 -2.22
N ASN A 134 14.97 17.22 -1.61
CA ASN A 134 16.33 16.70 -1.67
C ASN A 134 16.62 16.10 -3.05
N LEU A 135 17.27 16.89 -3.91
CA LEU A 135 17.56 16.50 -5.29
C LEU A 135 18.53 15.31 -5.39
N GLU A 136 19.51 15.22 -4.48
CA GLU A 136 20.46 14.09 -4.45
C GLU A 136 19.73 12.75 -4.21
N PHE A 137 18.77 12.75 -3.29
CA PHE A 137 17.92 11.58 -3.07
C PHE A 137 17.16 11.22 -4.34
N LEU A 138 16.54 12.21 -5.01
CA LEU A 138 15.77 11.98 -6.23
C LEU A 138 16.65 11.39 -7.35
N GLN A 139 17.84 11.96 -7.57
CA GLN A 139 18.82 11.48 -8.55
C GLN A 139 19.25 10.03 -8.29
N LYS A 140 19.30 9.64 -7.02
CA LYS A 140 19.69 8.27 -6.62
C LYS A 140 18.58 7.26 -6.83
N VAL A 141 17.32 7.58 -6.47
CA VAL A 141 16.21 6.61 -6.51
C VAL A 141 15.57 6.49 -7.89
N TYR A 142 15.55 7.55 -8.69
CA TYR A 142 14.90 7.56 -9.99
C TYR A 142 15.38 6.43 -10.93
N PRO A 143 16.69 6.26 -11.19
CA PRO A 143 17.17 5.18 -12.06
C PRO A 143 16.87 3.77 -11.51
N MET A 144 16.79 3.61 -10.20
CA MET A 144 16.41 2.33 -9.58
C MET A 144 14.92 2.02 -9.85
N LEU A 145 14.06 3.02 -9.75
CA LEU A 145 12.62 2.89 -10.02
C LEU A 145 12.34 2.65 -11.50
N VAL A 146 13.06 3.31 -12.40
CA VAL A 146 12.99 3.05 -13.86
C VAL A 146 13.37 1.61 -14.16
N LYS A 147 14.47 1.11 -13.57
CA LYS A 147 14.89 -0.28 -13.73
C LYS A 147 13.86 -1.28 -13.19
N ASN A 148 13.22 -0.95 -12.08
CA ASN A 148 12.14 -1.78 -11.52
C ASN A 148 10.88 -1.78 -12.40
N GLU A 149 10.54 -0.66 -13.02
CA GLU A 149 9.42 -0.61 -13.99
C GLU A 149 9.67 -1.53 -15.18
N VAL A 150 10.87 -1.51 -15.75
CA VAL A 150 11.25 -2.42 -16.83
C VAL A 150 11.06 -3.87 -16.41
N TYR A 151 11.51 -4.23 -15.19
CA TYR A 151 11.29 -5.58 -14.65
C TYR A 151 9.80 -5.96 -14.61
N TRP A 152 8.93 -5.09 -14.09
CA TRP A 152 7.49 -5.35 -14.00
C TRP A 152 6.86 -5.55 -15.39
N VAL A 153 7.20 -4.71 -16.36
CA VAL A 153 6.66 -4.79 -17.71
C VAL A 153 7.12 -6.05 -18.43
N GLU A 154 8.41 -6.40 -18.34
CA GLU A 154 8.97 -7.57 -19.02
C GLU A 154 8.53 -8.90 -18.41
N ASN A 155 8.26 -8.95 -17.10
CA ASN A 155 8.05 -10.21 -16.39
C ASN A 155 6.61 -10.39 -15.84
N ARG A 156 5.81 -9.33 -15.74
CA ARG A 156 4.48 -9.32 -15.11
C ARG A 156 3.37 -8.77 -15.99
N MET A 157 3.65 -8.39 -17.24
CA MET A 157 2.63 -7.88 -18.16
C MET A 157 2.19 -8.97 -19.15
N ARG A 158 0.88 -9.13 -19.28
CA ARG A 158 0.23 -10.02 -20.27
C ARG A 158 -0.90 -9.23 -20.93
N ASP A 159 -0.88 -9.10 -22.25
CA ASP A 159 -1.89 -8.37 -23.05
C ASP A 159 -2.13 -6.93 -22.57
N GLY A 160 -1.08 -6.30 -22.02
CA GLY A 160 -1.06 -4.90 -21.61
C GLY A 160 -1.66 -4.62 -20.23
N LEU A 161 -1.94 -5.65 -19.43
CA LEU A 161 -2.28 -5.58 -18.00
C LEU A 161 -1.33 -6.46 -17.19
N LEU A 162 -1.10 -6.07 -15.94
CA LEU A 162 -0.20 -6.78 -15.04
C LEU A 162 -0.91 -7.86 -14.22
N HIS A 163 -0.17 -8.91 -13.94
CA HIS A 163 -0.51 -10.02 -13.05
C HIS A 163 0.62 -10.25 -12.05
N TYR A 164 0.31 -10.89 -10.92
CA TYR A 164 1.33 -11.34 -9.97
C TYR A 164 1.99 -12.63 -10.45
N ASP A 165 3.27 -12.79 -10.16
CA ASP A 165 4.06 -13.96 -10.53
C ASP A 165 5.24 -14.15 -9.55
N SER A 166 6.02 -15.20 -9.70
CA SER A 166 7.27 -15.44 -8.98
C SER A 166 8.34 -15.97 -9.91
N GLU A 167 9.62 -15.71 -9.60
CA GLU A 167 10.74 -16.19 -10.42
C GLU A 167 11.01 -17.69 -10.28
N ASP A 168 10.50 -18.33 -9.21
CA ASP A 168 10.75 -19.73 -8.91
C ASP A 168 9.73 -20.69 -9.55
N LYS A 169 9.37 -20.43 -10.81
CA LYS A 169 8.48 -21.28 -11.62
C LYS A 169 8.93 -22.74 -11.55
N GLY A 170 8.00 -23.61 -11.16
CA GLY A 170 8.29 -25.05 -10.96
C GLY A 170 8.64 -25.44 -9.51
N SER A 171 8.78 -24.48 -8.60
CA SER A 171 8.80 -24.78 -7.16
C SER A 171 7.43 -25.29 -6.70
N LYS A 172 7.43 -26.15 -5.68
CA LYS A 172 6.19 -26.60 -5.01
C LYS A 172 5.47 -25.43 -4.31
N ASP A 173 6.19 -24.38 -3.97
CA ASP A 173 5.69 -23.20 -3.26
C ASP A 173 5.41 -22.03 -4.22
N TYR A 174 5.49 -22.25 -5.55
CA TYR A 174 5.34 -21.20 -6.56
C TYR A 174 4.05 -20.40 -6.41
N GLU A 175 2.87 -21.04 -6.36
CA GLU A 175 1.59 -20.32 -6.21
C GLU A 175 1.53 -19.56 -4.88
N LEU A 176 2.09 -20.10 -3.81
CA LEU A 176 2.20 -19.41 -2.52
C LEU A 176 3.05 -18.14 -2.64
N HIS A 177 4.17 -18.21 -3.37
CA HIS A 177 5.02 -17.05 -3.60
C HIS A 177 4.35 -15.99 -4.49
N VAL A 178 3.54 -16.40 -5.47
CA VAL A 178 2.69 -15.48 -6.25
C VAL A 178 1.69 -14.77 -5.35
N ARG A 179 1.06 -15.47 -4.41
CA ARG A 179 0.17 -14.87 -3.40
C ARG A 179 0.92 -13.88 -2.51
N TYR A 180 2.13 -14.22 -2.08
CA TYR A 180 2.98 -13.33 -1.29
C TYR A 180 3.41 -12.08 -2.07
N GLU A 181 3.68 -12.17 -3.39
CA GLU A 181 3.95 -10.99 -4.22
C GLU A 181 2.77 -10.01 -4.21
N SER A 182 1.54 -10.51 -4.14
CA SER A 182 0.37 -9.63 -4.04
C SER A 182 0.27 -8.87 -2.72
N GLY A 183 0.87 -9.40 -1.66
CA GLY A 183 0.71 -8.92 -0.29
C GLY A 183 -0.64 -9.27 0.34
N TRP A 184 -1.52 -9.98 -0.37
CA TRP A 184 -2.84 -10.42 0.10
C TRP A 184 -2.88 -11.94 0.36
N ASP A 185 -1.84 -12.46 0.85
CA ASP A 185 -1.42 -13.84 1.10
C ASP A 185 -2.48 -14.95 0.92
N ASN A 186 -3.52 -14.98 1.76
CA ASN A 186 -4.59 -15.97 1.72
C ASN A 186 -5.96 -15.38 1.35
N ALA A 187 -5.98 -14.23 0.66
CA ALA A 187 -7.22 -13.53 0.34
C ALA A 187 -8.17 -14.38 -0.52
N VAL A 188 -9.47 -14.22 -0.25
CA VAL A 188 -10.56 -14.91 -1.00
C VAL A 188 -10.48 -14.62 -2.51
N ARG A 189 -9.99 -13.45 -2.91
CA ARG A 189 -9.81 -13.07 -4.32
C ARG A 189 -8.90 -14.03 -5.11
N TRP A 190 -8.08 -14.83 -4.42
CA TRP A 190 -7.12 -15.77 -5.00
C TRP A 190 -7.54 -17.25 -4.91
N ASP A 191 -8.70 -17.56 -4.35
CA ASP A 191 -9.09 -18.94 -4.11
C ASP A 191 -9.26 -19.75 -5.40
N LYS A 192 -9.73 -19.12 -6.48
CA LYS A 192 -9.92 -19.81 -7.77
C LYS A 192 -8.61 -19.91 -8.55
N ASN A 193 -7.88 -18.83 -8.68
CA ASN A 193 -6.63 -18.75 -9.44
C ASN A 193 -5.99 -17.37 -9.23
N ILE A 194 -4.69 -17.30 -8.93
CA ILE A 194 -3.94 -16.05 -8.91
C ILE A 194 -3.04 -15.90 -10.13
N VAL A 195 -2.49 -17.01 -10.64
CA VAL A 195 -1.43 -17.00 -11.66
C VAL A 195 -1.91 -16.42 -13.00
N ASP A 196 -3.17 -16.64 -13.34
CA ASP A 196 -3.77 -16.14 -14.59
C ASP A 196 -4.65 -14.91 -14.39
N MET A 197 -4.57 -14.23 -13.24
CA MET A 197 -5.43 -13.07 -12.96
C MET A 197 -4.71 -11.75 -13.24
N TRP A 198 -5.28 -10.92 -14.12
CA TRP A 198 -4.97 -9.49 -14.10
C TRP A 198 -5.49 -8.89 -12.79
N ALA A 199 -4.59 -8.36 -11.97
CA ALA A 199 -4.91 -7.85 -10.65
C ALA A 199 -5.24 -6.36 -10.71
N ILE A 200 -6.45 -5.98 -10.27
CA ILE A 200 -6.95 -4.60 -10.34
C ILE A 200 -6.06 -3.62 -9.55
N ASP A 201 -5.64 -4.00 -8.34
CA ASP A 201 -4.79 -3.18 -7.49
C ASP A 201 -3.38 -3.01 -8.07
N LEU A 202 -2.76 -4.09 -8.57
CA LEU A 202 -1.43 -4.05 -9.18
C LEU A 202 -1.39 -3.07 -10.37
N ASN A 203 -2.40 -3.13 -11.22
CA ASN A 203 -2.51 -2.23 -12.37
C ASN A 203 -2.71 -0.77 -11.92
N CYS A 204 -3.50 -0.53 -10.87
CA CYS A 204 -3.65 0.81 -10.29
C CYS A 204 -2.37 1.31 -9.60
N PHE A 205 -1.65 0.45 -8.87
CA PHE A 205 -0.34 0.79 -8.32
C PHE A 205 0.69 1.11 -9.40
N MET A 206 0.64 0.42 -10.54
CA MET A 206 1.51 0.75 -11.66
C MET A 206 1.16 2.11 -12.29
N VAL A 207 -0.12 2.47 -12.42
CA VAL A 207 -0.52 3.83 -12.84
C VAL A 207 0.02 4.88 -11.87
N MET A 208 -0.06 4.64 -10.55
CA MET A 208 0.55 5.51 -9.55
C MET A 208 2.06 5.62 -9.74
N ASN A 209 2.74 4.50 -9.97
CA ASN A 209 4.19 4.48 -10.20
C ASN A 209 4.57 5.28 -11.46
N TYR A 210 3.84 5.14 -12.57
CA TYR A 210 4.06 5.94 -13.78
C TYR A 210 3.89 7.44 -13.52
N ARG A 211 2.85 7.84 -12.78
CA ARG A 211 2.63 9.25 -12.41
C ARG A 211 3.74 9.79 -11.52
N SER A 212 4.23 8.98 -10.59
CA SER A 212 5.37 9.34 -9.73
C SER A 212 6.66 9.48 -10.54
N LEU A 213 6.92 8.56 -11.49
CA LEU A 213 8.06 8.65 -12.40
C LEU A 213 7.96 9.89 -13.30
N CYS A 214 6.77 10.22 -13.82
CA CYS A 214 6.52 11.45 -14.59
C CYS A 214 6.88 12.70 -13.77
N TYR A 215 6.40 12.78 -12.53
CA TYR A 215 6.71 13.88 -11.63
C TYR A 215 8.22 13.97 -11.35
N MET A 216 8.87 12.86 -11.02
CA MET A 216 10.31 12.82 -10.73
C MET A 216 11.16 13.18 -11.95
N ALA A 217 10.81 12.69 -13.14
CA ALA A 217 11.48 13.06 -14.39
C ALA A 217 11.37 14.57 -14.68
N SER A 218 10.21 15.16 -14.41
CA SER A 218 9.99 16.60 -14.53
C SER A 218 10.89 17.41 -13.57
N GLU A 219 10.99 16.99 -12.32
CA GLU A 219 11.86 17.63 -11.30
C GLU A 219 13.37 17.46 -11.64
N LEU A 220 13.72 16.40 -12.37
CA LEU A 220 15.08 16.14 -12.89
C LEU A 220 15.38 16.81 -14.23
N ASN A 221 14.45 17.59 -14.79
CA ASN A 221 14.57 18.21 -16.12
C ASN A 221 14.76 17.19 -17.27
N LEU A 222 13.99 16.09 -17.24
CA LEU A 222 13.94 15.02 -18.26
C LEU A 222 12.56 15.03 -18.97
N PRO A 223 12.23 16.03 -19.80
CA PRO A 223 10.88 16.24 -20.30
C PRO A 223 10.39 15.10 -21.22
N GLU A 224 11.27 14.50 -21.99
CA GLU A 224 10.91 13.37 -22.88
C GLU A 224 10.52 12.13 -22.06
N GLU A 225 11.25 11.85 -20.99
CA GLU A 225 10.92 10.76 -20.07
C GLU A 225 9.62 11.05 -19.32
N ALA A 226 9.43 12.28 -18.84
CA ALA A 226 8.20 12.70 -18.18
C ALA A 226 6.98 12.49 -19.08
N LYS A 227 7.09 12.87 -20.36
CA LYS A 227 6.02 12.62 -21.34
C LYS A 227 5.78 11.12 -21.55
N ALA A 228 6.82 10.32 -21.70
CA ALA A 228 6.68 8.88 -21.89
C ALA A 228 5.97 8.21 -20.68
N TRP A 229 6.27 8.63 -19.46
CA TRP A 229 5.60 8.13 -18.26
C TRP A 229 4.12 8.54 -18.19
N SER A 230 3.79 9.78 -18.59
CA SER A 230 2.39 10.23 -18.69
C SER A 230 1.62 9.37 -19.71
N ASP A 231 2.18 9.17 -20.90
CA ASP A 231 1.55 8.38 -21.96
C ASP A 231 1.31 6.91 -21.50
N LYS A 232 2.26 6.31 -20.76
CA LYS A 232 2.10 4.98 -20.17
C LYS A 232 0.98 4.94 -19.11
N ALA A 233 0.91 5.96 -18.25
CA ALA A 233 -0.15 6.06 -17.24
C ALA A 233 -1.55 6.16 -17.87
N GLU A 234 -1.70 6.98 -18.91
CA GLU A 234 -2.96 7.13 -19.65
C GLU A 234 -3.36 5.83 -20.36
N CYS A 235 -2.41 5.19 -21.04
CA CYS A 235 -2.65 3.92 -21.75
C CYS A 235 -3.11 2.81 -20.78
N LEU A 236 -2.41 2.64 -19.65
CA LEU A 236 -2.78 1.64 -18.65
C LEU A 236 -4.12 1.96 -18.00
N SER A 237 -4.41 3.22 -17.71
CA SER A 237 -5.70 3.68 -17.17
C SER A 237 -6.87 3.34 -18.10
N ALA A 238 -6.70 3.54 -19.41
CA ALA A 238 -7.71 3.18 -20.41
C ALA A 238 -7.95 1.66 -20.43
N ARG A 239 -6.89 0.85 -20.36
CA ARG A 239 -7.00 -0.62 -20.33
C ARG A 239 -7.68 -1.15 -19.06
N ILE A 240 -7.42 -0.54 -17.90
CA ILE A 240 -8.13 -0.87 -16.65
C ILE A 240 -9.64 -0.68 -16.84
N ASN A 241 -10.06 0.47 -17.37
CA ASN A 241 -11.48 0.75 -17.60
C ASN A 241 -12.10 -0.18 -18.66
N GLU A 242 -11.34 -0.57 -19.68
CA GLU A 242 -11.80 -1.47 -20.75
C GLU A 242 -11.97 -2.91 -20.26
N ARG A 243 -11.05 -3.41 -19.43
CA ARG A 243 -10.89 -4.85 -19.18
C ARG A 243 -11.22 -5.28 -17.76
N LEU A 244 -11.23 -4.37 -16.79
CA LEU A 244 -11.43 -4.69 -15.36
C LEU A 244 -12.70 -4.02 -14.79
N TRP A 245 -13.53 -3.42 -15.62
CA TRP A 245 -14.85 -2.91 -15.27
C TRP A 245 -15.94 -3.87 -15.74
N ASP A 246 -16.71 -4.41 -14.81
CA ASP A 246 -17.93 -5.18 -15.12
C ASP A 246 -19.13 -4.23 -15.25
N GLY A 247 -19.45 -3.87 -16.48
CA GLY A 247 -20.57 -2.97 -16.76
C GLY A 247 -21.95 -3.59 -16.49
N GLN A 248 -22.06 -4.91 -16.39
CA GLN A 248 -23.31 -5.59 -16.06
C GLN A 248 -23.59 -5.53 -14.56
N ASN A 249 -22.57 -5.75 -13.75
CA ASN A 249 -22.68 -5.81 -12.29
C ASN A 249 -22.34 -4.46 -11.61
N GLY A 250 -21.70 -3.54 -12.32
CA GLY A 250 -21.40 -2.20 -11.85
C GLY A 250 -20.22 -2.13 -10.89
N TRP A 251 -19.16 -2.93 -11.11
CA TRP A 251 -17.96 -2.91 -10.26
C TRP A 251 -16.65 -3.14 -11.02
N TYR A 252 -15.56 -2.71 -10.40
CA TYR A 252 -14.21 -3.14 -10.79
C TYR A 252 -13.81 -4.39 -10.04
N SER A 253 -13.11 -5.32 -10.72
CA SER A 253 -12.53 -6.50 -10.08
C SER A 253 -11.33 -7.02 -10.88
N ASP A 254 -10.68 -8.06 -10.35
CA ASP A 254 -9.69 -8.84 -11.08
C ASP A 254 -10.34 -9.55 -12.26
N ALA A 255 -9.58 -9.87 -13.30
CA ALA A 255 -10.10 -10.63 -14.43
C ALA A 255 -9.13 -11.74 -14.84
N ASN A 256 -9.66 -12.86 -15.28
CA ASN A 256 -8.84 -13.94 -15.82
C ASN A 256 -8.24 -13.50 -17.17
N SER A 257 -6.91 -13.53 -17.29
CA SER A 257 -6.18 -13.06 -18.47
C SER A 257 -6.33 -13.96 -19.70
N LEU A 258 -6.84 -15.19 -19.53
CA LEU A 258 -7.03 -16.15 -20.62
C LEU A 258 -8.48 -16.15 -21.13
N THR A 259 -9.46 -16.06 -20.21
CA THR A 259 -10.90 -16.10 -20.55
C THR A 259 -11.53 -14.71 -20.61
N HIS A 260 -10.89 -13.68 -20.03
CA HIS A 260 -11.37 -12.32 -19.85
C HIS A 260 -12.61 -12.22 -18.93
N GLU A 261 -12.90 -13.27 -18.18
CA GLU A 261 -13.97 -13.27 -17.19
C GLU A 261 -13.58 -12.42 -15.97
N ILE A 262 -14.43 -11.46 -15.63
CA ILE A 262 -14.23 -10.60 -14.45
C ILE A 262 -14.67 -11.37 -13.21
N SER A 263 -13.88 -11.27 -12.14
CA SER A 263 -14.15 -11.93 -10.87
C SER A 263 -15.38 -11.34 -10.17
N ASP A 264 -16.15 -12.21 -9.52
CA ASP A 264 -17.28 -11.85 -8.67
C ASP A 264 -16.87 -11.53 -7.21
N VAL A 265 -15.57 -11.64 -6.89
CA VAL A 265 -15.04 -11.37 -5.56
C VAL A 265 -14.72 -9.88 -5.43
N LEU A 266 -15.45 -9.19 -4.56
CA LEU A 266 -15.22 -7.78 -4.25
C LEU A 266 -14.35 -7.61 -3.01
N SER A 267 -13.37 -6.73 -3.13
CA SER A 267 -12.41 -6.38 -2.08
C SER A 267 -12.11 -4.87 -2.09
N PRO A 268 -11.40 -4.32 -1.10
CA PRO A 268 -10.91 -2.94 -1.16
C PRO A 268 -10.10 -2.62 -2.44
N ALA A 269 -9.45 -3.61 -3.06
CA ALA A 269 -8.76 -3.45 -4.34
C ALA A 269 -9.68 -2.95 -5.46
N SER A 270 -10.96 -3.33 -5.43
CA SER A 270 -12.00 -2.90 -6.40
C SER A 270 -12.23 -1.38 -6.41
N PHE A 271 -11.82 -0.67 -5.36
CA PHE A 271 -11.95 0.79 -5.24
C PHE A 271 -10.69 1.55 -5.66
N MET A 272 -9.61 0.86 -5.99
CA MET A 272 -8.35 1.51 -6.40
C MET A 272 -8.50 2.41 -7.65
N PRO A 273 -9.35 2.09 -8.66
CA PRO A 273 -9.60 3.00 -9.77
C PRO A 273 -10.15 4.37 -9.34
N LEU A 274 -10.92 4.44 -8.26
CA LEU A 274 -11.39 5.69 -7.68
C LEU A 274 -10.24 6.45 -7.00
N TYR A 275 -9.35 5.73 -6.32
CA TYR A 275 -8.19 6.35 -5.66
C TYR A 275 -7.26 7.04 -6.66
N ILE A 276 -7.04 6.43 -7.82
CA ILE A 276 -6.20 7.00 -8.90
C ILE A 276 -6.99 7.91 -9.86
N GLY A 277 -8.29 8.12 -9.65
CA GLY A 277 -9.13 9.07 -10.39
C GLY A 277 -9.37 8.71 -11.85
N ILE A 278 -9.50 7.43 -12.19
CA ILE A 278 -9.79 6.97 -13.55
C ILE A 278 -11.22 6.49 -13.75
N ALA A 279 -11.99 6.33 -12.68
CA ALA A 279 -13.40 5.96 -12.76
C ALA A 279 -14.24 7.14 -13.27
N SER A 280 -15.28 6.87 -14.08
CA SER A 280 -16.32 7.87 -14.38
C SER A 280 -17.20 8.14 -13.15
N GLU A 281 -17.96 9.23 -13.17
CA GLU A 281 -18.93 9.53 -12.09
C GLU A 281 -19.97 8.43 -11.91
N GLU A 282 -20.41 7.79 -13.00
CA GLU A 282 -21.35 6.67 -12.95
C GLU A 282 -20.71 5.44 -12.31
N GLN A 283 -19.48 5.11 -12.69
CA GLN A 283 -18.72 4.01 -12.11
C GLN A 283 -18.45 4.25 -10.61
N ALA A 284 -18.03 5.45 -10.26
CA ALA A 284 -17.78 5.83 -8.87
C ALA A 284 -19.06 5.78 -8.02
N THR A 285 -20.22 6.20 -8.58
CA THR A 285 -21.53 6.11 -7.92
C THR A 285 -21.95 4.67 -7.67
N ALA A 286 -21.74 3.78 -8.64
CA ALA A 286 -22.02 2.35 -8.47
C ALA A 286 -21.13 1.74 -7.36
N MET A 287 -19.83 2.06 -7.35
CA MET A 287 -18.90 1.60 -6.34
C MET A 287 -19.23 2.15 -4.94
N ALA A 288 -19.68 3.40 -4.82
CA ALA A 288 -20.13 3.97 -3.55
C ALA A 288 -21.31 3.19 -2.95
N LYS A 289 -22.30 2.82 -3.78
CA LYS A 289 -23.41 1.98 -3.33
C LYS A 289 -22.94 0.60 -2.85
N ILE A 290 -21.94 0.01 -3.51
CA ILE A 290 -21.33 -1.25 -3.08
C ILE A 290 -20.65 -1.08 -1.72
N ALA A 291 -19.92 0.01 -1.50
CA ALA A 291 -19.28 0.31 -0.21
C ALA A 291 -20.31 0.41 0.93
N GLU A 292 -21.47 1.00 0.67
CA GLU A 292 -22.56 1.12 1.64
C GLU A 292 -23.24 -0.22 1.94
N THR A 293 -23.53 -1.01 0.89
CA THR A 293 -24.42 -2.18 1.02
C THR A 293 -23.66 -3.48 1.28
N ARG A 294 -22.52 -3.72 0.61
CA ARG A 294 -21.78 -4.98 0.70
C ARG A 294 -20.59 -4.91 1.67
N PHE A 295 -20.07 -3.70 1.94
CA PHE A 295 -19.00 -3.46 2.91
C PHE A 295 -19.48 -2.74 4.19
N GLU A 296 -20.75 -2.35 4.26
CA GLU A 296 -21.38 -1.69 5.43
C GLU A 296 -20.58 -0.48 5.95
N GLY A 297 -19.84 0.22 5.08
CA GLY A 297 -18.97 1.32 5.47
C GLY A 297 -17.80 0.94 6.38
N LYS A 298 -17.28 -0.30 6.31
CA LYS A 298 -16.21 -0.82 7.19
C LYS A 298 -14.97 -1.34 6.47
N MET A 299 -15.04 -1.60 5.16
CA MET A 299 -13.93 -2.05 4.28
C MET A 299 -13.14 -3.28 4.76
N PRO A 300 -13.78 -4.43 5.03
CA PRO A 300 -13.06 -5.69 5.19
C PRO A 300 -12.38 -6.11 3.88
N THR A 301 -11.43 -7.05 3.93
CA THR A 301 -10.68 -7.52 2.76
C THR A 301 -11.49 -8.29 1.73
N VAL A 302 -12.69 -8.71 2.08
CA VAL A 302 -13.72 -9.22 1.17
C VAL A 302 -15.09 -8.74 1.65
N SER A 303 -16.04 -8.54 0.74
CA SER A 303 -17.40 -8.08 1.10
C SER A 303 -18.07 -9.02 2.13
N PHE A 304 -18.87 -8.46 3.05
CA PHE A 304 -19.48 -9.22 4.15
C PHE A 304 -20.46 -10.31 3.70
N ASP A 305 -21.03 -10.19 2.52
CA ASP A 305 -21.95 -11.15 1.91
C ASP A 305 -21.24 -12.25 1.12
N ASN A 306 -19.91 -12.21 1.00
CA ASN A 306 -19.16 -13.30 0.37
C ASN A 306 -19.19 -14.54 1.26
N PRO A 307 -19.54 -15.75 0.75
CA PRO A 307 -19.66 -16.97 1.55
C PRO A 307 -18.33 -17.42 2.18
N GLU A 308 -17.19 -17.02 1.61
CA GLU A 308 -15.85 -17.36 2.10
C GLU A 308 -15.31 -16.32 3.12
N TYR A 309 -16.13 -15.33 3.52
CA TYR A 309 -15.76 -14.37 4.55
C TYR A 309 -15.43 -15.10 5.86
N SER A 310 -14.25 -14.86 6.39
CA SER A 310 -13.81 -15.37 7.69
C SER A 310 -12.86 -14.38 8.37
N LEU A 311 -12.50 -14.62 9.62
CA LEU A 311 -11.54 -13.78 10.34
C LEU A 311 -10.08 -14.26 10.18
N ASP A 312 -9.81 -15.12 9.20
CA ASP A 312 -8.48 -15.66 8.95
C ASP A 312 -7.69 -14.71 8.03
N TYR A 313 -6.80 -13.95 8.62
CA TYR A 313 -5.75 -13.10 8.03
C TYR A 313 -6.26 -12.13 6.94
N TRP A 314 -6.17 -12.46 5.63
CA TRP A 314 -6.67 -11.61 4.53
C TRP A 314 -8.05 -12.02 4.01
N ARG A 315 -8.79 -12.89 4.72
CA ARG A 315 -10.08 -13.43 4.28
C ARG A 315 -11.30 -12.66 4.80
N GLY A 316 -11.10 -11.54 5.51
CA GLY A 316 -12.20 -10.76 6.09
C GLY A 316 -11.77 -9.59 6.96
N PRO A 317 -10.73 -9.69 7.81
CA PRO A 317 -10.30 -8.56 8.62
C PRO A 317 -10.05 -7.29 7.81
N THR A 318 -10.29 -6.13 8.41
CA THR A 318 -9.94 -4.83 7.82
C THR A 318 -8.44 -4.58 7.99
N TRP A 319 -7.75 -4.40 6.88
CA TRP A 319 -6.36 -3.96 6.81
C TRP A 319 -6.32 -2.48 6.43
N LEU A 320 -5.65 -1.67 7.26
CA LEU A 320 -5.79 -0.21 7.19
C LEU A 320 -5.20 0.41 5.92
N ASN A 321 -4.18 -0.22 5.33
CA ASN A 321 -3.57 0.22 4.06
C ASN A 321 -4.59 0.19 2.91
N VAL A 322 -5.16 -0.97 2.64
CA VAL A 322 -6.11 -1.14 1.52
C VAL A 322 -7.45 -0.47 1.79
N ALA A 323 -7.90 -0.45 3.06
CA ALA A 323 -9.08 0.30 3.46
C ALA A 323 -8.91 1.82 3.28
N TYR A 324 -7.70 2.35 3.54
CA TYR A 324 -7.40 3.77 3.29
C TYR A 324 -7.50 4.12 1.82
N PHE A 325 -6.87 3.33 0.94
CA PHE A 325 -6.94 3.59 -0.51
C PHE A 325 -8.39 3.57 -1.01
N ALA A 326 -9.18 2.58 -0.58
CA ALA A 326 -10.60 2.49 -0.95
C ALA A 326 -11.41 3.70 -0.44
N ALA A 327 -11.31 4.00 0.86
CA ALA A 327 -12.02 5.12 1.48
C ALA A 327 -11.61 6.47 0.87
N LYS A 328 -10.30 6.65 0.64
CA LYS A 328 -9.77 7.88 0.04
C LYS A 328 -10.21 8.04 -1.41
N GLY A 329 -10.30 6.96 -2.16
CA GLY A 329 -10.89 6.95 -3.50
C GLY A 329 -12.33 7.47 -3.47
N LEU A 330 -13.18 6.91 -2.63
CA LEU A 330 -14.57 7.35 -2.44
C LEU A 330 -14.65 8.83 -1.99
N LYS A 331 -13.74 9.26 -1.10
CA LYS A 331 -13.68 10.65 -0.63
C LYS A 331 -13.36 11.64 -1.75
N ASN A 332 -12.47 11.26 -2.67
CA ASN A 332 -12.09 12.11 -3.81
C ASN A 332 -13.27 12.41 -4.74
N TYR A 333 -14.25 11.50 -4.82
CA TYR A 333 -15.53 11.70 -5.56
C TYR A 333 -16.64 12.29 -4.68
N GLY A 334 -16.37 12.64 -3.41
CA GLY A 334 -17.32 13.33 -2.54
C GLY A 334 -18.39 12.44 -1.87
N PHE A 335 -18.24 11.12 -1.88
CA PHE A 335 -19.22 10.21 -1.28
C PHE A 335 -19.13 10.15 0.24
N ALA A 336 -20.28 10.32 0.91
CA ALA A 336 -20.39 10.34 2.38
C ALA A 336 -19.97 9.01 3.05
N VAL A 337 -20.11 7.88 2.35
CA VAL A 337 -19.66 6.55 2.86
C VAL A 337 -18.17 6.54 3.18
N ALA A 338 -17.36 7.37 2.53
CA ALA A 338 -15.94 7.53 2.84
C ALA A 338 -15.71 8.02 4.28
N ASP A 339 -16.51 8.97 4.76
CA ASP A 339 -16.44 9.48 6.13
C ASP A 339 -16.94 8.44 7.15
N GLN A 340 -17.90 7.60 6.78
CA GLN A 340 -18.36 6.47 7.60
C GLN A 340 -17.23 5.42 7.76
N ILE A 341 -16.51 5.10 6.67
CA ILE A 341 -15.37 4.18 6.71
C ILE A 341 -14.27 4.74 7.62
N LYS A 342 -13.90 6.01 7.43
CA LYS A 342 -12.92 6.69 8.30
C LYS A 342 -13.32 6.62 9.77
N ALA A 343 -14.57 6.99 10.10
CA ALA A 343 -15.07 7.00 11.46
C ALA A 343 -15.06 5.59 12.07
N SER A 344 -15.49 4.57 11.31
CA SER A 344 -15.48 3.17 11.73
C SER A 344 -14.05 2.69 12.05
N ILE A 345 -13.09 2.97 11.16
CA ILE A 345 -11.68 2.57 11.33
C ILE A 345 -11.07 3.25 12.56
N LEU A 346 -11.21 4.57 12.70
CA LEU A 346 -10.64 5.29 13.85
C LEU A 346 -11.28 4.88 15.16
N SER A 347 -12.60 4.63 15.18
CA SER A 347 -13.30 4.08 16.34
C SER A 347 -12.75 2.72 16.75
N MET A 348 -12.59 1.82 15.80
CA MET A 348 -12.06 0.48 15.99
C MET A 348 -10.62 0.51 16.54
N CYS A 349 -9.75 1.33 15.95
CA CYS A 349 -8.37 1.50 16.42
C CYS A 349 -8.28 2.12 17.83
N ALA A 350 -9.26 2.92 18.23
CA ALA A 350 -9.28 3.59 19.52
C ALA A 350 -9.83 2.73 20.69
N LYS A 351 -10.31 1.51 20.41
CA LYS A 351 -10.81 0.59 21.46
C LYS A 351 -9.68 0.15 22.40
N ASP A 352 -8.52 -0.17 21.85
CA ASP A 352 -7.31 -0.39 22.63
C ASP A 352 -6.57 0.94 22.79
N LYS A 353 -6.19 1.27 24.03
CA LYS A 353 -5.51 2.53 24.35
C LYS A 353 -3.98 2.42 24.29
N GLU A 354 -3.46 1.22 24.16
CA GLU A 354 -2.03 0.93 24.30
C GLU A 354 -1.43 0.37 23.02
N HIS A 355 -2.25 -0.22 22.13
CA HIS A 355 -1.75 -0.98 21.00
C HIS A 355 -2.40 -0.58 19.66
N ILE A 356 -1.61 -0.72 18.57
CA ILE A 356 -2.07 -0.66 17.19
C ILE A 356 -1.76 -2.00 16.54
N TYR A 357 -2.79 -2.61 15.99
CA TYR A 357 -2.75 -3.98 15.48
C TYR A 357 -2.47 -4.06 13.99
N GLU A 358 -2.07 -5.24 13.56
CA GLU A 358 -1.80 -5.58 12.16
C GLU A 358 -3.07 -5.45 11.31
N ASN A 359 -4.17 -6.03 11.78
CA ASN A 359 -5.48 -5.90 11.19
C ASN A 359 -6.59 -5.95 12.25
N TYR A 360 -7.84 -5.81 11.83
CA TYR A 360 -8.96 -5.63 12.76
C TYR A 360 -10.20 -6.41 12.32
N ASP A 361 -10.86 -7.10 13.27
CA ASP A 361 -12.23 -7.58 13.09
C ASP A 361 -13.19 -6.39 13.07
N ALA A 362 -13.72 -6.06 11.90
CA ALA A 362 -14.62 -4.92 11.72
C ALA A 362 -16.00 -5.10 12.38
N LYS A 363 -16.43 -6.36 12.66
CA LYS A 363 -17.71 -6.64 13.32
C LYS A 363 -17.58 -6.53 14.82
N ALA A 364 -16.54 -7.13 15.41
CA ALA A 364 -16.27 -7.08 16.84
C ALA A 364 -15.52 -5.81 17.28
N GLU A 365 -15.03 -5.00 16.35
CA GLU A 365 -14.19 -3.81 16.57
C GLU A 365 -12.96 -4.14 17.43
N LYS A 366 -12.25 -5.19 17.07
CA LYS A 366 -11.12 -5.73 17.83
C LYS A 366 -9.88 -5.91 16.96
N GLY A 367 -8.73 -5.49 17.49
CA GLY A 367 -7.43 -5.75 16.86
C GLY A 367 -7.06 -7.22 16.90
N GLN A 368 -6.32 -7.66 15.85
CA GLN A 368 -5.91 -9.04 15.65
C GLN A 368 -4.43 -9.13 15.29
N TYR A 369 -3.84 -10.28 15.52
CA TYR A 369 -2.44 -10.63 15.25
C TYR A 369 -1.45 -9.73 15.99
N CYS A 370 -0.45 -9.16 15.31
CA CYS A 370 0.57 -8.34 15.94
C CYS A 370 -0.01 -7.02 16.51
N ASN A 371 0.35 -6.66 17.74
CA ASN A 371 -0.20 -5.52 18.49
C ASN A 371 0.72 -4.29 18.57
N HIS A 372 1.78 -4.23 17.76
CA HIS A 372 2.68 -3.06 17.64
C HIS A 372 3.07 -2.82 16.18
N PHE A 373 2.07 -2.88 15.31
CA PHE A 373 2.28 -2.96 13.87
C PHE A 373 2.42 -1.56 13.23
N SER A 374 3.58 -1.29 12.64
CA SER A 374 3.99 0.06 12.27
C SER A 374 3.27 0.61 11.03
N TRP A 375 2.97 -0.20 9.99
CA TRP A 375 2.28 0.37 8.83
C TRP A 375 0.84 0.80 9.14
N SER A 376 0.14 0.09 10.05
CA SER A 376 -1.18 0.52 10.49
C SER A 376 -1.16 1.91 11.11
N CYS A 377 -0.06 2.25 11.79
CA CYS A 377 0.17 3.59 12.34
C CYS A 377 0.20 4.66 11.24
N VAL A 378 0.83 4.36 10.10
CA VAL A 378 0.90 5.29 8.97
C VAL A 378 -0.49 5.60 8.46
N PHE A 379 -1.33 4.60 8.27
CA PHE A 379 -2.68 4.82 7.72
C PHE A 379 -3.63 5.46 8.73
N ILE A 380 -3.46 5.25 10.04
CA ILE A 380 -4.13 6.06 11.07
C ILE A 380 -3.76 7.54 10.91
N ILE A 381 -2.47 7.85 10.76
CA ILE A 381 -2.00 9.21 10.54
C ILE A 381 -2.58 9.79 9.22
N GLU A 382 -2.61 9.01 8.15
CA GLU A 382 -3.16 9.43 6.86
C GLU A 382 -4.67 9.69 6.94
N PHE A 383 -5.45 8.85 7.62
CA PHE A 383 -6.87 9.08 7.87
C PHE A 383 -7.12 10.38 8.65
N ILE A 384 -6.28 10.71 9.63
CA ILE A 384 -6.46 11.90 10.46
C ILE A 384 -5.98 13.17 9.77
N LEU A 385 -4.82 13.13 9.09
CA LEU A 385 -4.13 14.34 8.61
C LEU A 385 -4.25 14.61 7.11
N ASN A 386 -4.59 13.59 6.31
CA ASN A 386 -4.55 13.72 4.84
C ASN A 386 -5.87 13.36 4.14
N PHE A 387 -6.83 12.81 4.87
CA PHE A 387 -8.05 12.28 4.29
C PHE A 387 -8.91 13.33 3.58
N GLU A 388 -8.96 14.55 4.14
CA GLU A 388 -9.74 15.66 3.59
C GLU A 388 -9.06 16.40 2.40
N LYS A 389 -7.78 16.13 2.14
CA LYS A 389 -7.06 16.78 1.04
C LYS A 389 -7.39 16.09 -0.28
N HIS A 390 -7.74 16.85 -1.31
CA HIS A 390 -7.87 16.27 -2.66
C HIS A 390 -6.51 15.79 -3.17
N ILE A 391 -6.51 14.65 -3.87
CA ILE A 391 -5.30 14.08 -4.48
C ILE A 391 -5.16 14.54 -5.93
N PHE A 392 -6.26 14.98 -6.58
CA PHE A 392 -6.31 15.40 -7.98
C PHE A 392 -6.51 16.90 -8.09
#